data_f7960a7fba72f8f7a3e97b220dcd11bd
#
_entry.id   f7960a7fba72f8f7a3e97b220dcd11bd
#
_cell.length_a   1.000
_cell.length_b   1.000
_cell.length_c   1.000
_cell.angle_alpha   90.00
_cell.angle_beta   90.00
_cell.angle_gamma   90.00
#
_symmetry.space_group_name_H-M   'P 1'
#
loop_
_entity.id
_entity.type
_entity.pdbx_description
1 polymer ?
#
loop_
_entity_poly.entity_id
_entity_poly.type
_entity_poly.pdbx_seq_one_letter_code
_entity_poly.pdbx_strand_id
1 'polypeptide(L)'
;MSYQPIENYGIIGNMRTVALVGMNGSIDWYCHPHFDSPSIFGAILDDDKGGRFQICPVGDHVRNKQFYWPSTNILVTRFLLPDGIAELEDFIPVGLRSDSPWIGHLCRRMRCVKGSVRVRLICHPAFDYGRGRHETQLDTNGASFNGGSLTFTLSTAVPLERDRQSGVTAEFLLEEGKSQVFMLKAQDPDGTVPSSPPEKEAEELFQRTLGFWRKWLSSCTYQGRWREHVERSALALKLLTFDPTGAIIAAPTTSLPEVIGGTRNWDYRYTWVRDAAFTVYAFLRIGFREEAAGFMNWIESYASKHLRPNEPVPVLFTIHGDCDISEQSLDGWEGYRGSHPARIGNAAVSQFQFDVYGEFMDAFYLYNKYVSPISYDPWVRIRRRLDWICENWQRPDAGLWEMRNREEHFVFSKVMNWVALDRGVRLADKRALPANRAKWIQERDRIYEEVMMRGWNEKRRAFTQFYGSEDLDASLLVMPLVFFMAPNDPRMLSTIDAILKSPSQGGLVSDSLVYRYPPDPRIDGLPGEEGTFNMCSFWLVEALTRASQADPKKLDQAMLLFERMLGYANHLGLYAEQTGPQGEALGNFPQAFTHLALISAAFNLDRRLGTRNQT
;
A
#
# COMPACT_ATOMS: atom_id res chain seq x y z
N MET A 1 18.87 -11.20 -17.88
CA MET A 1 19.24 -10.19 -16.84
C MET A 1 18.70 -10.70 -15.51
N SER A 2 19.30 -10.37 -14.39
CA SER A 2 18.75 -10.80 -13.10
C SER A 2 17.70 -9.81 -12.63
N TYR A 3 16.60 -10.30 -12.05
CA TYR A 3 15.60 -9.48 -11.38
C TYR A 3 16.24 -8.49 -10.39
N GLN A 4 15.78 -7.23 -10.36
CA GLN A 4 16.17 -6.30 -9.31
C GLN A 4 15.54 -6.74 -7.99
N PRO A 5 16.23 -6.57 -6.83
CA PRO A 5 15.60 -6.67 -5.52
C PRO A 5 14.40 -5.72 -5.40
N ILE A 6 13.35 -6.13 -4.67
CA ILE A 6 12.13 -5.31 -4.49
C ILE A 6 12.47 -3.94 -3.88
N GLU A 7 13.40 -3.90 -2.93
CA GLU A 7 13.89 -2.69 -2.29
C GLU A 7 14.65 -1.74 -3.23
N ASN A 8 15.01 -2.16 -4.44
CA ASN A 8 15.69 -1.32 -5.42
C ASN A 8 14.73 -0.50 -6.29
N TYR A 9 13.44 -0.54 -6.03
CA TYR A 9 12.46 0.23 -6.78
C TYR A 9 12.03 1.50 -6.05
N GLY A 10 11.87 2.58 -6.84
CA GLY A 10 11.09 3.75 -6.49
C GLY A 10 9.75 3.73 -7.21
N ILE A 11 8.82 4.59 -6.79
CA ILE A 11 7.50 4.73 -7.42
C ILE A 11 7.28 6.15 -7.95
N ILE A 12 6.63 6.23 -9.10
CA ILE A 12 6.07 7.47 -9.65
C ILE A 12 4.61 7.21 -10.01
N GLY A 13 3.78 8.24 -10.01
CA GLY A 13 2.34 8.05 -10.30
C GLY A 13 1.55 9.36 -10.33
N ASN A 14 0.25 9.22 -10.63
CA ASN A 14 -0.67 10.35 -10.80
C ASN A 14 -2.01 10.14 -10.09
N MET A 15 -2.06 9.33 -9.04
CA MET A 15 -3.30 8.96 -8.34
C MET A 15 -4.33 8.23 -9.24
N ARG A 16 -3.89 7.64 -10.33
CA ARG A 16 -4.69 6.75 -11.20
C ARG A 16 -3.94 5.46 -11.49
N THR A 17 -2.64 5.59 -11.66
CA THR A 17 -1.70 4.50 -11.89
C THR A 17 -0.34 4.84 -11.28
N VAL A 18 0.47 3.80 -11.09
CA VAL A 18 1.83 3.87 -10.55
C VAL A 18 2.76 3.07 -11.44
N ALA A 19 3.97 3.60 -11.66
CA ALA A 19 5.08 2.85 -12.25
C ALA A 19 6.18 2.61 -11.21
N LEU A 20 6.74 1.39 -11.20
CA LEU A 20 7.92 1.02 -10.42
C LEU A 20 9.18 1.22 -11.28
N VAL A 21 10.09 2.04 -10.78
CA VAL A 21 11.35 2.41 -11.45
C VAL A 21 12.52 1.83 -10.68
N GLY A 22 13.22 0.88 -11.27
CA GLY A 22 14.43 0.27 -10.70
C GLY A 22 15.64 1.20 -10.69
N MET A 23 16.59 0.94 -9.81
CA MET A 23 17.86 1.70 -9.72
C MET A 23 18.68 1.66 -11.02
N ASN A 24 18.40 0.73 -11.92
CA ASN A 24 18.99 0.61 -13.25
C ASN A 24 18.26 1.46 -14.32
N GLY A 25 17.32 2.33 -13.91
CA GLY A 25 16.53 3.17 -14.81
C GLY A 25 15.47 2.44 -15.62
N SER A 26 15.09 1.22 -15.23
CA SER A 26 14.04 0.44 -15.89
C SER A 26 12.70 0.61 -15.17
N ILE A 27 11.64 0.85 -15.94
CA ILE A 27 10.27 0.69 -15.49
C ILE A 27 9.88 -0.75 -15.76
N ASP A 28 9.73 -1.53 -14.68
CA ASP A 28 9.48 -2.97 -14.72
C ASP A 28 8.06 -3.33 -14.25
N TRP A 29 7.28 -2.34 -13.81
CA TRP A 29 5.86 -2.47 -13.50
C TRP A 29 5.11 -1.20 -13.86
N TYR A 30 4.06 -1.33 -14.65
CA TYR A 30 3.15 -0.24 -15.01
C TYR A 30 1.84 -0.79 -15.55
N CYS A 31 0.73 -0.46 -14.90
CA CYS A 31 -0.64 -0.77 -15.33
C CYS A 31 -1.27 0.47 -15.97
N HIS A 32 -2.13 0.29 -16.97
CA HIS A 32 -2.80 1.40 -17.64
C HIS A 32 -4.22 1.00 -18.06
N PRO A 33 -5.23 1.89 -17.90
CA PRO A 33 -5.14 3.27 -17.42
C PRO A 33 -5.14 3.42 -15.90
N HIS A 34 -5.49 2.37 -15.14
CA HIS A 34 -5.68 2.40 -13.70
C HIS A 34 -4.81 1.35 -13.00
N PHE A 35 -4.78 1.41 -11.65
CA PHE A 35 -4.01 0.49 -10.81
C PHE A 35 -4.34 -0.99 -11.08
N ASP A 36 -5.64 -1.32 -11.18
CA ASP A 36 -6.18 -2.68 -11.36
C ASP A 36 -6.31 -3.11 -12.83
N SER A 37 -5.92 -2.24 -13.76
CA SER A 37 -5.88 -2.56 -15.19
C SER A 37 -4.75 -3.54 -15.52
N PRO A 38 -4.81 -4.20 -16.69
CA PRO A 38 -3.71 -5.03 -17.17
C PRO A 38 -2.39 -4.27 -17.25
N SER A 39 -1.29 -4.96 -16.96
CA SER A 39 0.04 -4.38 -17.08
C SER A 39 0.45 -4.17 -18.54
N ILE A 40 1.21 -3.09 -18.77
CA ILE A 40 1.92 -2.78 -20.02
C ILE A 40 3.41 -3.09 -19.88
N PHE A 41 3.94 -2.88 -18.68
CA PHE A 41 5.26 -3.34 -18.28
C PHE A 41 5.10 -4.21 -17.04
N GLY A 42 5.70 -5.39 -17.05
CA GLY A 42 5.59 -6.38 -16.00
C GLY A 42 6.87 -7.21 -15.82
N ALA A 43 8.02 -6.69 -16.27
CA ALA A 43 9.32 -7.37 -16.19
C ALA A 43 9.74 -7.73 -14.75
N ILE A 44 9.16 -7.10 -13.74
CA ILE A 44 9.35 -7.48 -12.33
C ILE A 44 8.81 -8.89 -12.03
N LEU A 45 7.79 -9.36 -12.75
CA LEU A 45 7.20 -10.69 -12.59
C LEU A 45 7.67 -11.70 -13.64
N ASP A 46 8.08 -11.22 -14.81
CA ASP A 46 8.65 -12.09 -15.87
C ASP A 46 9.65 -11.24 -16.70
N ASP A 47 10.94 -11.50 -16.50
CA ASP A 47 12.03 -10.72 -17.11
C ASP A 47 12.05 -10.82 -18.64
N ASP A 48 11.55 -11.92 -19.20
CA ASP A 48 11.53 -12.17 -20.66
C ASP A 48 10.24 -11.68 -21.31
N LYS A 49 9.07 -11.96 -20.73
CA LYS A 49 7.76 -11.72 -21.35
C LYS A 49 7.05 -10.46 -20.84
N GLY A 50 7.44 -9.96 -19.67
CA GLY A 50 6.70 -8.90 -18.98
C GLY A 50 6.83 -7.52 -19.60
N GLY A 51 7.83 -7.32 -20.46
CA GLY A 51 8.08 -6.01 -21.07
C GLY A 51 8.62 -4.97 -20.09
N ARG A 52 9.35 -3.98 -20.62
CA ARG A 52 9.97 -2.91 -19.81
C ARG A 52 10.21 -1.63 -20.61
N PHE A 53 10.42 -0.54 -19.87
CA PHE A 53 10.91 0.70 -20.43
C PHE A 53 12.18 1.17 -19.70
N GLN A 54 13.33 0.88 -20.23
CA GLN A 54 14.63 1.18 -19.61
C GLN A 54 15.37 2.30 -20.35
N ILE A 55 15.94 3.23 -19.57
CA ILE A 55 16.90 4.24 -20.06
C ILE A 55 18.08 4.22 -19.10
N CYS A 56 19.26 3.83 -19.58
CA CYS A 56 20.45 3.70 -18.74
C CYS A 56 21.73 3.99 -19.53
N PRO A 57 22.82 4.35 -18.86
CA PRO A 57 24.13 4.42 -19.49
C PRO A 57 24.61 3.06 -19.99
N VAL A 58 25.37 3.09 -21.07
CA VAL A 58 26.12 1.94 -21.61
C VAL A 58 27.53 1.99 -21.04
N GLY A 59 27.97 0.94 -20.38
CA GLY A 59 29.33 0.83 -19.85
C GLY A 59 29.42 -0.06 -18.61
N ASP A 60 30.68 -0.37 -18.26
CA ASP A 60 30.98 -1.10 -17.04
C ASP A 60 31.15 -0.13 -15.85
N HIS A 61 30.99 -0.66 -14.62
CA HIS A 61 31.21 0.09 -13.39
C HIS A 61 30.27 1.30 -13.15
N VAL A 62 29.05 1.27 -13.65
CA VAL A 62 28.03 2.28 -13.36
C VAL A 62 27.58 2.14 -11.90
N ARG A 63 27.70 3.21 -11.12
CA ARG A 63 27.13 3.30 -9.77
C ARG A 63 25.85 4.11 -9.83
N ASN A 64 24.80 3.60 -9.22
CA ASN A 64 23.48 4.20 -9.26
C ASN A 64 23.09 4.74 -7.89
N LYS A 65 22.41 5.90 -7.88
CA LYS A 65 21.72 6.45 -6.71
C LYS A 65 20.34 6.91 -7.13
N GLN A 66 19.34 6.63 -6.29
CA GLN A 66 17.99 7.18 -6.46
C GLN A 66 17.64 8.11 -5.31
N PHE A 67 16.87 9.13 -5.61
CA PHE A 67 16.28 10.05 -4.64
C PHE A 67 15.07 10.74 -5.27
N TYR A 68 14.16 11.23 -4.44
CA TYR A 68 13.09 12.08 -4.91
C TYR A 68 13.50 13.56 -4.89
N TRP A 69 13.01 14.33 -5.82
CA TRP A 69 13.00 15.78 -5.65
C TRP A 69 12.34 16.11 -4.30
N PRO A 70 12.93 17.02 -3.49
CA PRO A 70 12.45 17.30 -2.15
C PRO A 70 10.94 17.61 -2.12
N SER A 71 10.23 16.91 -1.22
CA SER A 71 8.79 17.06 -1.01
C SER A 71 7.92 16.67 -2.22
N THR A 72 8.35 15.69 -3.02
CA THR A 72 7.62 15.24 -4.23
C THR A 72 7.65 13.74 -4.43
N ASN A 73 6.93 13.26 -5.46
CA ASN A 73 7.05 11.94 -6.07
C ASN A 73 7.69 12.00 -7.48
N ILE A 74 8.53 12.99 -7.73
CA ILE A 74 9.39 13.04 -8.93
C ILE A 74 10.68 12.33 -8.57
N LEU A 75 10.98 11.22 -9.25
CA LEU A 75 12.13 10.37 -8.98
C LEU A 75 13.32 10.77 -9.83
N VAL A 76 14.51 10.76 -9.25
CA VAL A 76 15.78 10.96 -9.97
C VAL A 76 16.65 9.72 -9.77
N THR A 77 17.05 9.10 -10.87
CA THR A 77 18.09 8.07 -10.88
C THR A 77 19.38 8.69 -11.40
N ARG A 78 20.37 8.84 -10.54
CA ARG A 78 21.69 9.37 -10.88
C ARG A 78 22.65 8.23 -11.18
N PHE A 79 23.28 8.29 -12.35
CA PHE A 79 24.30 7.36 -12.81
C PHE A 79 25.67 8.02 -12.72
N LEU A 80 26.59 7.37 -12.04
CA LEU A 80 27.96 7.81 -11.85
C LEU A 80 28.88 6.87 -12.63
N LEU A 81 29.55 7.40 -13.63
CA LEU A 81 30.48 6.69 -14.51
C LEU A 81 31.88 7.29 -14.36
N PRO A 82 32.95 6.58 -14.76
CA PRO A 82 34.29 7.14 -14.78
C PRO A 82 34.41 8.45 -15.61
N ASP A 83 33.70 8.52 -16.73
CA ASP A 83 33.80 9.61 -17.70
C ASP A 83 32.65 10.63 -17.66
N GLY A 84 31.67 10.44 -16.76
CA GLY A 84 30.53 11.33 -16.70
C GLY A 84 29.50 11.04 -15.62
N ILE A 85 28.56 11.98 -15.49
CA ILE A 85 27.42 11.88 -14.59
C ILE A 85 26.16 12.15 -15.40
N ALA A 86 25.19 11.23 -15.33
CA ALA A 86 23.88 11.43 -15.91
C ALA A 86 22.78 11.30 -14.87
N GLU A 87 21.65 11.99 -15.08
CA GLU A 87 20.45 11.93 -14.28
C GLU A 87 19.25 11.62 -15.15
N LEU A 88 18.47 10.63 -14.73
CA LEU A 88 17.18 10.31 -15.31
C LEU A 88 16.10 10.77 -14.33
N GLU A 89 15.29 11.74 -14.75
CA GLU A 89 14.15 12.26 -14.02
C GLU A 89 12.88 11.58 -14.54
N ASP A 90 12.16 10.92 -13.66
CA ASP A 90 10.95 10.15 -13.97
C ASP A 90 9.75 10.71 -13.21
N PHE A 91 8.65 10.99 -13.90
CA PHE A 91 7.39 11.43 -13.30
C PHE A 91 6.20 11.17 -14.21
N ILE A 92 5.02 11.04 -13.60
CA ILE A 92 3.73 11.12 -14.28
C ILE A 92 3.10 12.46 -13.89
N PRO A 93 2.72 13.33 -14.86
CA PRO A 93 2.21 14.66 -14.57
C PRO A 93 0.95 14.64 -13.69
N VAL A 94 0.90 15.53 -12.71
CA VAL A 94 -0.23 15.73 -11.78
C VAL A 94 -0.64 17.19 -11.70
N GLY A 95 -1.76 17.48 -11.02
CA GLY A 95 -2.30 18.84 -10.92
C GLY A 95 -2.89 19.34 -12.24
N LEU A 96 -3.30 18.42 -13.10
CA LEU A 96 -3.92 18.69 -14.39
C LEU A 96 -5.46 18.74 -14.24
N ARG A 97 -6.13 19.45 -15.15
CA ARG A 97 -7.59 19.37 -15.27
C ARG A 97 -7.98 17.99 -15.80
N SER A 98 -9.18 17.53 -15.47
CA SER A 98 -9.69 16.21 -15.89
C SER A 98 -9.80 16.00 -17.41
N ASP A 99 -9.87 17.10 -18.16
CA ASP A 99 -9.94 17.13 -19.62
C ASP A 99 -8.57 17.38 -20.28
N SER A 100 -7.49 17.37 -19.50
CA SER A 100 -6.15 17.63 -20.02
C SER A 100 -5.66 16.48 -20.91
N PRO A 101 -5.11 16.77 -22.11
CA PRO A 101 -4.53 15.76 -22.99
C PRO A 101 -3.28 15.09 -22.39
N TRP A 102 -2.74 15.65 -21.31
CA TRP A 102 -1.51 15.17 -20.64
C TRP A 102 -1.77 14.16 -19.53
N ILE A 103 -3.03 13.83 -19.26
CA ILE A 103 -3.37 12.80 -18.27
C ILE A 103 -2.86 11.44 -18.77
N GLY A 104 -2.12 10.74 -17.89
CA GLY A 104 -1.56 9.43 -18.19
C GLY A 104 -0.27 9.44 -19.02
N HIS A 105 0.35 10.62 -19.27
CA HIS A 105 1.68 10.68 -19.85
C HIS A 105 2.71 10.25 -18.82
N LEU A 106 3.63 9.37 -19.24
CA LEU A 106 4.81 9.03 -18.47
C LEU A 106 5.98 9.80 -19.08
N CYS A 107 6.57 10.70 -18.29
CA CYS A 107 7.66 11.57 -18.72
C CYS A 107 8.97 11.08 -18.11
N ARG A 108 9.98 10.90 -18.98
CA ARG A 108 11.34 10.54 -18.61
C ARG A 108 12.30 11.53 -19.25
N ARG A 109 13.17 12.15 -18.48
CA ARG A 109 14.16 13.12 -18.97
C ARG A 109 15.58 12.69 -18.57
N MET A 110 16.40 12.32 -19.54
CA MET A 110 17.80 11.99 -19.32
C MET A 110 18.66 13.22 -19.57
N ARG A 111 19.47 13.62 -18.59
CA ARG A 111 20.36 14.78 -18.64
C ARG A 111 21.80 14.37 -18.33
N CYS A 112 22.77 14.83 -19.12
CA CYS A 112 24.18 14.74 -18.76
C CYS A 112 24.57 15.94 -17.90
N VAL A 113 24.97 15.64 -16.64
CA VAL A 113 25.36 16.66 -15.65
C VAL A 113 26.83 17.03 -15.80
N LYS A 114 27.68 16.05 -16.17
CA LYS A 114 29.12 16.24 -16.33
C LYS A 114 29.67 15.25 -17.35
N GLY A 115 30.61 15.72 -18.16
CA GLY A 115 31.33 14.91 -19.14
C GLY A 115 30.48 14.50 -20.35
N SER A 116 30.59 13.26 -20.78
CA SER A 116 29.77 12.69 -21.85
C SER A 116 29.36 11.26 -21.48
N VAL A 117 28.11 10.89 -21.77
CA VAL A 117 27.56 9.61 -21.41
C VAL A 117 26.86 8.98 -22.60
N ARG A 118 27.26 7.76 -22.99
CA ARG A 118 26.54 6.96 -23.96
C ARG A 118 25.34 6.32 -23.24
N VAL A 119 24.15 6.52 -23.79
CA VAL A 119 22.87 6.10 -23.21
C VAL A 119 22.21 5.09 -24.14
N ARG A 120 21.63 4.04 -23.55
CA ARG A 120 20.75 3.07 -24.23
C ARG A 120 19.33 3.25 -23.75
N LEU A 121 18.41 3.22 -24.70
CA LEU A 121 16.97 3.11 -24.48
C LEU A 121 16.49 1.74 -24.96
N ILE A 122 15.59 1.13 -24.18
CA ILE A 122 14.82 -0.07 -24.53
C ILE A 122 13.38 0.21 -24.13
N CYS A 123 12.43 0.07 -25.06
CA CYS A 123 11.00 0.16 -24.76
C CYS A 123 10.27 -1.02 -25.41
N HIS A 124 9.86 -1.97 -24.59
CA HIS A 124 9.13 -3.18 -24.96
C HIS A 124 7.80 -3.24 -24.21
N PRO A 125 6.69 -2.71 -24.73
CA PRO A 125 5.38 -2.92 -24.13
C PRO A 125 4.94 -4.37 -24.28
N ALA A 126 4.34 -4.93 -23.20
CA ALA A 126 3.77 -6.27 -23.16
C ALA A 126 2.29 -6.15 -22.76
N PHE A 127 1.43 -5.87 -23.74
CA PHE A 127 0.01 -5.60 -23.51
C PHE A 127 -0.71 -6.77 -22.85
N ASP A 128 -1.68 -6.44 -21.99
CA ASP A 128 -2.53 -7.43 -21.32
C ASP A 128 -1.71 -8.52 -20.63
N TYR A 129 -0.78 -8.14 -19.75
CA TYR A 129 0.13 -9.07 -19.07
C TYR A 129 0.92 -9.95 -20.06
N GLY A 130 1.37 -9.38 -21.18
CA GLY A 130 2.11 -10.08 -22.22
C GLY A 130 1.29 -11.08 -23.06
N ARG A 131 -0.05 -11.13 -22.87
CA ARG A 131 -0.96 -11.99 -23.64
C ARG A 131 -1.37 -11.34 -24.96
N GLY A 132 -1.38 -9.99 -25.00
CA GLY A 132 -1.78 -9.22 -26.18
C GLY A 132 -0.61 -9.06 -27.16
N ARG A 133 -0.88 -9.32 -28.44
CA ARG A 133 0.06 -8.96 -29.52
C ARG A 133 -0.09 -7.49 -29.86
N HIS A 134 0.98 -6.85 -30.32
CA HIS A 134 0.94 -5.48 -30.84
C HIS A 134 1.77 -5.33 -32.10
N GLU A 135 1.47 -4.28 -32.87
CA GLU A 135 2.26 -3.84 -34.01
C GLU A 135 3.01 -2.56 -33.65
N THR A 136 4.28 -2.51 -34.03
CA THR A 136 5.13 -1.34 -33.81
C THR A 136 5.34 -0.61 -35.12
N GLN A 137 5.10 0.69 -35.14
CA GLN A 137 5.40 1.57 -36.26
C GLN A 137 6.40 2.64 -35.81
N LEU A 138 7.45 2.81 -36.61
CA LEU A 138 8.44 3.88 -36.39
C LEU A 138 8.02 5.15 -37.15
N ASP A 139 8.23 6.29 -36.48
CA ASP A 139 8.06 7.61 -37.05
C ASP A 139 9.34 8.44 -36.85
N THR A 140 9.46 9.57 -37.53
CA THR A 140 10.59 10.51 -37.38
C THR A 140 10.73 11.04 -35.95
N ASN A 141 9.63 11.11 -35.18
CA ASN A 141 9.58 11.66 -33.83
C ASN A 141 9.23 10.61 -32.75
N GLY A 142 9.46 9.32 -33.04
CA GLY A 142 9.21 8.27 -32.06
C GLY A 142 8.69 6.96 -32.63
N ALA A 143 7.84 6.30 -31.88
CA ALA A 143 7.21 5.03 -32.27
C ALA A 143 5.79 4.93 -31.72
N SER A 144 4.95 4.19 -32.40
CA SER A 144 3.63 3.75 -31.89
C SER A 144 3.57 2.25 -31.74
N PHE A 145 2.87 1.80 -30.70
CA PHE A 145 2.66 0.40 -30.35
C PHE A 145 1.14 0.15 -30.33
N ASN A 146 0.60 -0.48 -31.35
CA ASN A 146 -0.83 -0.72 -31.51
C ASN A 146 -1.19 -2.11 -31.01
N GLY A 147 -1.84 -2.20 -29.85
CA GLY A 147 -2.36 -3.43 -29.24
C GLY A 147 -3.83 -3.72 -29.54
N GLY A 148 -4.41 -3.08 -30.57
CA GLY A 148 -5.80 -3.24 -30.97
C GLY A 148 -6.75 -2.27 -30.27
N SER A 149 -7.10 -2.48 -29.03
CA SER A 149 -7.99 -1.59 -28.26
C SER A 149 -7.28 -0.39 -27.64
N LEU A 150 -5.96 -0.41 -27.58
CA LEU A 150 -5.12 0.60 -26.95
C LEU A 150 -3.83 0.78 -27.77
N THR A 151 -3.50 2.02 -28.08
CA THR A 151 -2.23 2.39 -28.70
C THR A 151 -1.38 3.20 -27.74
N PHE A 152 -0.11 2.82 -27.58
CA PHE A 152 0.88 3.68 -26.92
C PHE A 152 1.76 4.36 -27.94
N THR A 153 2.09 5.62 -27.69
CA THR A 153 3.09 6.36 -28.48
C THR A 153 4.25 6.76 -27.59
N LEU A 154 5.46 6.45 -28.02
CA LEU A 154 6.70 6.97 -27.45
C LEU A 154 7.20 8.11 -28.32
N SER A 155 7.17 9.33 -27.80
CA SER A 155 7.64 10.53 -28.48
C SER A 155 9.04 10.89 -27.98
N THR A 156 9.98 11.10 -28.91
CA THR A 156 11.36 11.49 -28.63
C THR A 156 12.03 12.04 -29.91
N ALA A 157 13.02 12.91 -29.75
CA ALA A 157 13.88 13.35 -30.84
C ALA A 157 15.01 12.37 -31.19
N VAL A 158 15.23 11.35 -30.34
CA VAL A 158 16.24 10.32 -30.56
C VAL A 158 15.74 9.33 -31.62
N PRO A 159 16.53 9.07 -32.70
CA PRO A 159 16.19 8.04 -33.67
C PRO A 159 16.04 6.67 -33.02
N LEU A 160 14.92 6.00 -33.30
CA LEU A 160 14.58 4.68 -32.75
C LEU A 160 14.79 3.59 -33.82
N GLU A 161 15.20 2.42 -33.38
CA GLU A 161 15.29 1.21 -34.18
C GLU A 161 14.35 0.13 -33.63
N ARG A 162 13.75 -0.68 -34.52
CA ARG A 162 13.00 -1.85 -34.09
C ARG A 162 13.94 -2.91 -33.54
N ASP A 163 13.52 -3.51 -32.45
CA ASP A 163 14.17 -4.72 -31.98
C ASP A 163 13.47 -6.01 -32.44
N ARG A 164 14.02 -7.17 -32.03
CA ARG A 164 13.52 -8.49 -32.39
C ARG A 164 12.20 -8.88 -31.70
N GLN A 165 11.82 -8.19 -30.63
CA GLN A 165 10.66 -8.52 -29.79
C GLN A 165 9.50 -7.54 -30.00
N SER A 166 9.41 -6.89 -31.15
CA SER A 166 8.41 -5.86 -31.47
C SER A 166 8.44 -4.61 -30.58
N GLY A 167 9.56 -4.37 -29.91
CA GLY A 167 9.85 -3.14 -29.20
C GLY A 167 10.68 -2.17 -30.02
N VAL A 168 11.22 -1.16 -29.34
CA VAL A 168 12.20 -0.22 -29.92
C VAL A 168 13.40 -0.06 -29.02
N THR A 169 14.54 0.25 -29.63
CA THR A 169 15.81 0.54 -28.97
C THR A 169 16.49 1.74 -29.61
N ALA A 170 17.37 2.38 -28.84
CA ALA A 170 18.27 3.43 -29.35
C ALA A 170 19.56 3.46 -28.53
N GLU A 171 20.66 3.86 -29.16
CA GLU A 171 21.87 4.27 -28.45
C GLU A 171 22.29 5.67 -28.96
N PHE A 172 22.62 6.54 -28.04
CA PHE A 172 23.01 7.91 -28.33
C PHE A 172 24.03 8.43 -27.32
N LEU A 173 24.83 9.43 -27.76
CA LEU A 173 25.76 10.13 -26.89
C LEU A 173 25.09 11.38 -26.32
N LEU A 174 25.18 11.58 -25.02
CA LEU A 174 24.69 12.77 -24.34
C LEU A 174 25.86 13.55 -23.75
N GLU A 175 26.06 14.77 -24.21
CA GLU A 175 27.13 15.67 -23.78
C GLU A 175 26.71 16.53 -22.58
N GLU A 176 27.67 17.06 -21.85
CA GLU A 176 27.47 17.93 -20.71
C GLU A 176 26.46 19.06 -20.96
N GLY A 177 25.49 19.22 -20.06
CA GLY A 177 24.44 20.22 -20.14
C GLY A 177 23.30 19.89 -21.12
N LYS A 178 23.41 18.82 -21.90
CA LYS A 178 22.34 18.37 -22.82
C LYS A 178 21.36 17.45 -22.12
N SER A 179 20.12 17.44 -22.61
CA SER A 179 19.05 16.53 -22.17
C SER A 179 18.28 15.97 -23.36
N GLN A 180 17.65 14.82 -23.14
CA GLN A 180 16.69 14.19 -24.05
C GLN A 180 15.44 13.81 -23.29
N VAL A 181 14.30 14.06 -23.89
CA VAL A 181 12.97 13.79 -23.33
C VAL A 181 12.36 12.59 -24.04
N PHE A 182 11.72 11.74 -23.26
CA PHE A 182 10.96 10.57 -23.70
C PHE A 182 9.58 10.62 -23.05
N MET A 183 8.53 10.68 -23.86
CA MET A 183 7.16 10.76 -23.38
C MET A 183 6.37 9.58 -23.91
N LEU A 184 5.92 8.70 -23.01
CA LEU A 184 5.04 7.58 -23.34
C LEU A 184 3.59 7.97 -23.00
N LYS A 185 2.71 7.86 -23.98
CA LYS A 185 1.29 8.21 -23.87
C LYS A 185 0.41 7.11 -24.44
N ALA A 186 -0.68 6.80 -23.75
CA ALA A 186 -1.78 6.04 -24.34
C ALA A 186 -2.65 6.95 -25.21
N GLN A 187 -3.05 6.45 -26.36
CA GLN A 187 -3.95 7.14 -27.31
C GLN A 187 -5.07 6.20 -27.73
N ASP A 188 -6.14 6.79 -28.24
CA ASP A 188 -7.14 6.03 -29.00
C ASP A 188 -6.50 5.39 -30.23
N PRO A 189 -7.03 4.28 -30.77
CA PRO A 189 -6.43 3.53 -31.87
C PRO A 189 -6.08 4.36 -33.11
N ASP A 190 -6.83 5.43 -33.36
CA ASP A 190 -6.61 6.35 -34.50
C ASP A 190 -5.63 7.52 -34.19
N GLY A 191 -5.00 7.50 -33.02
CA GLY A 191 -4.11 8.57 -32.56
C GLY A 191 -2.77 8.60 -33.33
N THR A 192 -2.36 9.78 -33.78
CA THR A 192 -1.06 10.00 -34.44
C THR A 192 0.03 10.36 -33.42
N VAL A 193 1.26 9.97 -33.72
CA VAL A 193 2.44 10.42 -32.94
C VAL A 193 2.51 11.95 -33.02
N PRO A 194 2.61 12.68 -31.89
CA PRO A 194 2.78 14.12 -31.91
C PRO A 194 4.01 14.54 -32.74
N SER A 195 3.89 15.62 -33.49
CA SER A 195 4.91 16.07 -34.41
C SER A 195 6.21 16.54 -33.76
N SER A 196 6.27 16.67 -32.44
CA SER A 196 7.48 16.97 -31.65
C SER A 196 7.24 16.63 -30.18
N PRO A 197 8.20 16.02 -29.44
CA PRO A 197 8.23 16.10 -28.00
C PRO A 197 8.86 17.45 -27.66
N PRO A 198 8.09 18.42 -27.20
CA PRO A 198 8.66 19.71 -26.91
C PRO A 198 9.35 19.63 -25.55
N GLU A 199 10.66 19.85 -25.52
CA GLU A 199 11.40 19.99 -24.25
C GLU A 199 10.76 21.05 -23.35
N LYS A 200 10.24 22.12 -23.93
CA LYS A 200 9.50 23.17 -23.24
C LYS A 200 8.27 22.63 -22.53
N GLU A 201 7.52 21.75 -23.17
CA GLU A 201 6.31 21.16 -22.65
C GLU A 201 6.60 20.19 -21.48
N ALA A 202 7.65 19.39 -21.60
CA ALA A 202 8.12 18.53 -20.51
C ALA A 202 8.55 19.37 -19.29
N GLU A 203 9.21 20.52 -19.50
CA GLU A 203 9.57 21.43 -18.41
C GLU A 203 8.34 22.06 -17.76
N GLU A 204 7.35 22.50 -18.53
CA GLU A 204 6.10 23.04 -17.99
C GLU A 204 5.34 21.99 -17.15
N LEU A 205 5.29 20.73 -17.62
CA LEU A 205 4.69 19.61 -16.88
C LEU A 205 5.49 19.27 -15.61
N PHE A 206 6.81 19.33 -15.68
CA PHE A 206 7.68 19.14 -14.52
C PHE A 206 7.41 20.20 -13.45
N GLN A 207 7.42 21.48 -13.81
CA GLN A 207 7.18 22.58 -12.85
C GLN A 207 5.78 22.50 -12.23
N ARG A 208 4.77 22.15 -13.02
CA ARG A 208 3.41 21.94 -12.52
C ARG A 208 3.34 20.78 -11.53
N THR A 209 3.96 19.66 -11.85
CA THR A 209 4.03 18.47 -11.00
C THR A 209 4.77 18.76 -9.69
N LEU A 210 5.90 19.46 -9.77
CA LEU A 210 6.67 19.94 -8.62
C LEU A 210 5.81 20.83 -7.70
N GLY A 211 5.13 21.81 -8.30
CA GLY A 211 4.25 22.74 -7.58
C GLY A 211 3.08 22.04 -6.88
N PHE A 212 2.46 21.06 -7.55
CA PHE A 212 1.37 20.26 -6.99
C PHE A 212 1.81 19.51 -5.74
N TRP A 213 2.89 18.72 -5.81
CA TRP A 213 3.36 17.91 -4.69
C TRP A 213 3.76 18.77 -3.49
N ARG A 214 4.49 19.86 -3.72
CA ARG A 214 4.91 20.77 -2.66
C ARG A 214 3.73 21.49 -1.99
N LYS A 215 2.76 21.92 -2.80
CA LYS A 215 1.53 22.53 -2.28
C LYS A 215 0.73 21.51 -1.46
N TRP A 216 0.55 20.30 -1.96
CA TRP A 216 -0.16 19.25 -1.25
C TRP A 216 0.52 18.92 0.09
N LEU A 217 1.82 18.64 0.06
CA LEU A 217 2.57 18.29 1.27
C LEU A 217 2.64 19.43 2.30
N SER A 218 2.53 20.69 1.87
CA SER A 218 2.51 21.85 2.79
C SER A 218 1.31 21.84 3.75
N SER A 219 0.29 21.03 3.48
CA SER A 219 -0.85 20.81 4.38
C SER A 219 -0.52 19.84 5.53
N CYS A 220 0.64 19.18 5.50
CA CYS A 220 1.06 18.27 6.56
C CYS A 220 1.31 19.03 7.88
N THR A 221 0.62 18.63 8.93
CA THR A 221 0.70 19.28 10.26
C THR A 221 1.66 18.59 11.21
N TYR A 222 2.25 17.46 10.82
CA TYR A 222 3.20 16.75 11.67
C TYR A 222 4.54 17.48 11.73
N GLN A 223 5.00 17.81 12.94
CA GLN A 223 6.25 18.55 13.21
C GLN A 223 7.18 17.76 14.15
N GLY A 224 6.96 16.44 14.26
CA GLY A 224 7.71 15.58 15.18
C GLY A 224 9.10 15.17 14.67
N ARG A 225 9.76 14.32 15.46
CA ARG A 225 11.14 13.85 15.23
C ARG A 225 11.35 13.16 13.88
N TRP A 226 10.33 12.46 13.40
CA TRP A 226 10.42 11.61 12.20
C TRP A 226 9.69 12.22 11.00
N ARG A 227 9.79 13.55 10.87
CA ARG A 227 9.06 14.31 9.86
C ARG A 227 9.29 13.79 8.44
N GLU A 228 10.54 13.53 8.07
CA GLU A 228 10.89 13.06 6.72
C GLU A 228 10.23 11.71 6.39
N HIS A 229 10.23 10.77 7.34
CA HIS A 229 9.61 9.46 7.17
C HIS A 229 8.07 9.53 7.09
N VAL A 230 7.47 10.41 7.89
CA VAL A 230 6.02 10.65 7.88
C VAL A 230 5.60 11.33 6.58
N GLU A 231 6.33 12.35 6.14
CA GLU A 231 6.06 13.04 4.86
C GLU A 231 6.25 12.10 3.66
N ARG A 232 7.30 11.24 3.68
CA ARG A 232 7.50 10.22 2.63
C ARG A 232 6.38 9.19 2.61
N SER A 233 5.94 8.73 3.78
CA SER A 233 4.80 7.81 3.88
C SER A 233 3.50 8.46 3.40
N ALA A 234 3.26 9.73 3.73
CA ALA A 234 2.10 10.47 3.24
C ALA A 234 2.11 10.58 1.70
N LEU A 235 3.27 10.90 1.09
CA LEU A 235 3.43 10.98 -0.36
C LEU A 235 3.23 9.62 -1.05
N ALA A 236 3.68 8.52 -0.44
CA ALA A 236 3.42 7.17 -0.93
C ALA A 236 1.92 6.85 -0.89
N LEU A 237 1.25 7.09 0.24
CA LEU A 237 -0.19 6.88 0.40
C LEU A 237 -1.03 7.73 -0.57
N LYS A 238 -0.61 8.98 -0.84
CA LYS A 238 -1.29 9.83 -1.84
C LYS A 238 -1.22 9.22 -3.22
N LEU A 239 -0.08 8.62 -3.61
CA LEU A 239 0.02 7.91 -4.89
C LEU A 239 -0.89 6.68 -4.98
N LEU A 240 -1.17 6.02 -3.84
CA LEU A 240 -2.05 4.84 -3.78
C LEU A 240 -3.53 5.22 -3.68
N THR A 241 -3.86 6.50 -3.58
CA THR A 241 -5.25 7.00 -3.60
C THR A 241 -5.72 7.18 -5.05
N PHE A 242 -6.84 6.57 -5.42
CA PHE A 242 -7.44 6.76 -6.73
C PHE A 242 -8.25 8.05 -6.76
N ASP A 243 -7.70 9.09 -7.34
CA ASP A 243 -8.25 10.45 -7.33
C ASP A 243 -9.71 10.55 -7.83
N PRO A 244 -10.15 9.81 -8.88
CA PRO A 244 -11.53 9.89 -9.36
C PRO A 244 -12.60 9.44 -8.36
N THR A 245 -12.29 8.53 -7.45
CA THR A 245 -13.29 7.98 -6.51
C THR A 245 -12.94 8.18 -5.05
N GLY A 246 -11.65 8.37 -4.72
CA GLY A 246 -11.14 8.42 -3.36
C GLY A 246 -10.78 7.04 -2.78
N ALA A 247 -10.94 5.95 -3.54
CA ALA A 247 -10.49 4.61 -3.15
C ALA A 247 -8.99 4.58 -2.89
N ILE A 248 -8.54 3.73 -1.96
CA ILE A 248 -7.11 3.55 -1.66
C ILE A 248 -6.77 2.07 -1.80
N ILE A 249 -5.84 1.77 -2.70
CA ILE A 249 -5.39 0.39 -2.95
C ILE A 249 -4.37 -0.05 -1.90
N ALA A 250 -4.33 -1.36 -1.62
CA ALA A 250 -3.39 -1.91 -0.64
C ALA A 250 -1.93 -1.84 -1.12
N ALA A 251 -1.69 -2.07 -2.42
CA ALA A 251 -0.39 -1.84 -3.08
C ALA A 251 -0.60 -1.71 -4.60
N PRO A 252 0.32 -1.06 -5.35
CA PRO A 252 0.19 -0.90 -6.80
C PRO A 252 0.64 -2.13 -7.58
N THR A 253 1.10 -3.20 -6.90
CA THR A 253 1.63 -4.42 -7.49
C THR A 253 0.74 -5.62 -7.23
N THR A 254 0.95 -6.65 -8.04
CA THR A 254 0.46 -7.99 -7.78
C THR A 254 1.63 -8.97 -7.70
N SER A 255 1.41 -10.09 -7.02
CA SER A 255 2.21 -11.32 -7.11
C SER A 255 3.68 -11.19 -6.73
N LEU A 256 4.07 -10.14 -6.02
CA LEU A 256 5.35 -10.12 -5.34
C LEU A 256 5.27 -11.06 -4.12
N PRO A 257 6.23 -11.99 -3.97
CA PRO A 257 6.08 -13.12 -3.07
C PRO A 257 6.34 -12.77 -1.60
N GLU A 258 5.61 -13.46 -0.71
CA GLU A 258 5.93 -13.48 0.73
C GLU A 258 7.20 -14.29 1.03
N VAL A 259 7.57 -15.21 0.13
CA VAL A 259 8.83 -15.96 0.13
C VAL A 259 9.29 -16.19 -1.29
N ILE A 260 10.55 -15.88 -1.59
CA ILE A 260 11.13 -16.05 -2.92
C ILE A 260 11.10 -17.54 -3.32
N GLY A 261 10.53 -17.82 -4.50
CA GLY A 261 10.28 -19.18 -4.98
C GLY A 261 9.02 -19.83 -4.40
N GLY A 262 8.27 -19.11 -3.57
CA GLY A 262 7.04 -19.56 -2.93
C GLY A 262 5.78 -19.38 -3.76
N THR A 263 4.64 -19.78 -3.15
CA THR A 263 3.32 -19.76 -3.79
C THR A 263 2.38 -18.69 -3.24
N ARG A 264 2.80 -17.93 -2.23
CA ARG A 264 2.04 -16.86 -1.58
C ARG A 264 2.25 -15.54 -2.32
N ASN A 265 1.56 -15.40 -3.46
CA ASN A 265 1.73 -14.30 -4.41
C ASN A 265 0.36 -13.72 -4.73
N TRP A 266 -0.02 -12.60 -4.08
CA TRP A 266 -1.38 -12.07 -4.08
C TRP A 266 -1.51 -10.77 -4.86
N ASP A 267 -2.71 -10.47 -5.37
CA ASP A 267 -3.00 -9.19 -6.02
C ASP A 267 -3.52 -8.16 -5.01
N TYR A 268 -2.78 -7.06 -4.81
CA TYR A 268 -3.08 -6.00 -3.85
C TYR A 268 -3.53 -4.69 -4.49
N ARG A 269 -3.83 -4.70 -5.78
CA ARG A 269 -4.27 -3.49 -6.52
C ARG A 269 -5.72 -3.10 -6.25
N TYR A 270 -6.32 -3.62 -5.20
CA TYR A 270 -7.69 -3.42 -4.75
C TYR A 270 -7.77 -2.69 -3.42
N THR A 271 -8.97 -2.28 -3.05
CA THR A 271 -9.25 -1.55 -1.82
C THR A 271 -9.88 -2.46 -0.78
N TRP A 272 -9.22 -2.65 0.35
CA TRP A 272 -9.78 -3.36 1.52
C TRP A 272 -10.52 -2.40 2.44
N VAL A 273 -11.74 -2.78 2.83
CA VAL A 273 -12.52 -2.00 3.82
C VAL A 273 -11.88 -2.04 5.20
N ARG A 274 -11.19 -3.12 5.54
CA ARG A 274 -10.41 -3.27 6.76
C ARG A 274 -9.39 -2.14 6.99
N ASP A 275 -8.74 -1.69 5.92
CA ASP A 275 -7.70 -0.67 6.01
C ASP A 275 -8.28 0.74 6.25
N ALA A 276 -9.64 0.85 6.22
CA ALA A 276 -10.35 2.14 6.23
C ALA A 276 -10.10 2.97 7.49
N ALA A 277 -10.20 2.37 8.67
CA ALA A 277 -10.03 3.11 9.92
C ALA A 277 -8.60 3.61 10.07
N PHE A 278 -7.61 2.78 9.75
CA PHE A 278 -6.20 3.17 9.79
C PHE A 278 -5.89 4.27 8.80
N THR A 279 -6.45 4.20 7.59
CA THR A 279 -6.32 5.23 6.55
C THR A 279 -6.86 6.57 7.01
N VAL A 280 -8.12 6.61 7.44
CA VAL A 280 -8.76 7.84 7.93
C VAL A 280 -8.01 8.39 9.15
N TYR A 281 -7.61 7.52 10.08
CA TYR A 281 -6.83 7.92 11.24
C TYR A 281 -5.50 8.57 10.85
N ALA A 282 -4.70 7.91 10.01
CA ALA A 282 -3.38 8.38 9.62
C ALA A 282 -3.46 9.76 8.92
N PHE A 283 -4.31 9.89 7.90
CA PHE A 283 -4.47 11.16 7.19
C PHE A 283 -4.95 12.29 8.10
N LEU A 284 -5.94 12.04 8.97
CA LEU A 284 -6.44 13.04 9.88
C LEU A 284 -5.39 13.50 10.90
N ARG A 285 -4.51 12.58 11.36
CA ARG A 285 -3.46 12.90 12.33
C ARG A 285 -2.39 13.82 11.78
N ILE A 286 -2.15 13.77 10.49
CA ILE A 286 -1.12 14.58 9.82
C ILE A 286 -1.70 15.72 8.96
N GLY A 287 -3.03 15.97 9.03
CA GLY A 287 -3.68 17.17 8.49
C GLY A 287 -4.38 16.99 7.14
N PHE A 288 -4.32 15.83 6.49
CA PHE A 288 -4.91 15.56 5.17
C PHE A 288 -6.40 15.18 5.28
N ARG A 289 -7.25 16.19 5.52
CA ARG A 289 -8.69 16.00 5.70
C ARG A 289 -9.43 15.71 4.40
N GLU A 290 -8.93 16.21 3.28
CA GLU A 290 -9.55 16.01 1.96
C GLU A 290 -9.43 14.54 1.51
N GLU A 291 -8.29 13.91 1.74
CA GLU A 291 -8.07 12.49 1.45
C GLU A 291 -8.95 11.59 2.32
N ALA A 292 -9.03 11.89 3.61
CA ALA A 292 -9.94 11.18 4.51
C ALA A 292 -11.41 11.35 4.10
N ALA A 293 -11.82 12.55 3.66
CA ALA A 293 -13.17 12.81 3.18
C ALA A 293 -13.44 12.09 1.84
N GLY A 294 -12.49 12.13 0.90
CA GLY A 294 -12.59 11.42 -0.38
C GLY A 294 -12.81 9.92 -0.19
N PHE A 295 -12.03 9.31 0.68
CA PHE A 295 -12.16 7.89 1.00
C PHE A 295 -13.51 7.56 1.69
N MET A 296 -13.98 8.39 2.62
CA MET A 296 -15.28 8.20 3.26
C MET A 296 -16.43 8.37 2.27
N ASN A 297 -16.35 9.31 1.33
CA ASN A 297 -17.33 9.49 0.26
C ASN A 297 -17.38 8.26 -0.67
N TRP A 298 -16.21 7.68 -0.98
CA TRP A 298 -16.14 6.43 -1.72
C TRP A 298 -16.85 5.30 -0.98
N ILE A 299 -16.54 5.10 0.32
CA ILE A 299 -17.20 4.10 1.17
C ILE A 299 -18.73 4.32 1.21
N GLU A 300 -19.20 5.56 1.38
CA GLU A 300 -20.63 5.87 1.41
C GLU A 300 -21.33 5.59 0.07
N SER A 301 -20.73 6.01 -1.03
CA SER A 301 -21.22 5.76 -2.38
C SER A 301 -21.33 4.26 -2.64
N TYR A 302 -20.29 3.52 -2.31
CA TYR A 302 -20.22 2.09 -2.41
C TYR A 302 -21.29 1.40 -1.52
N ALA A 303 -21.35 1.75 -0.24
CA ALA A 303 -22.33 1.21 0.70
C ALA A 303 -23.77 1.39 0.22
N SER A 304 -24.05 2.47 -0.51
CA SER A 304 -25.38 2.73 -1.07
C SER A 304 -25.75 1.79 -2.22
N LYS A 305 -24.77 1.30 -2.98
CA LYS A 305 -24.99 0.47 -4.18
C LYS A 305 -25.02 -1.04 -3.88
N HIS A 306 -24.14 -1.50 -3.00
CA HIS A 306 -23.83 -2.93 -2.86
C HIS A 306 -24.18 -3.52 -1.49
N LEU A 307 -24.37 -2.72 -0.44
CA LEU A 307 -24.72 -3.25 0.87
C LEU A 307 -26.21 -3.58 0.99
N ARG A 308 -26.57 -4.84 0.78
CA ARG A 308 -27.93 -5.33 1.05
C ARG A 308 -28.12 -5.54 2.56
N PRO A 309 -29.35 -5.31 3.10
CA PRO A 309 -29.57 -5.24 4.55
C PRO A 309 -29.11 -6.46 5.34
N ASN A 310 -29.17 -7.66 4.79
CA ASN A 310 -28.94 -8.93 5.48
C ASN A 310 -27.77 -9.74 4.90
N GLU A 311 -26.96 -9.15 4.00
CA GLU A 311 -25.79 -9.80 3.44
C GLU A 311 -24.51 -9.31 4.13
N PRO A 312 -23.50 -10.16 4.26
CA PRO A 312 -22.17 -9.75 4.73
C PRO A 312 -21.59 -8.63 3.88
N VAL A 313 -20.74 -7.81 4.49
CA VAL A 313 -19.96 -6.79 3.77
C VAL A 313 -18.81 -7.52 3.07
N PRO A 314 -18.64 -7.37 1.75
CA PRO A 314 -17.44 -7.86 1.08
C PRO A 314 -16.16 -7.24 1.66
N VAL A 315 -15.08 -7.99 1.65
CA VAL A 315 -13.81 -7.60 2.28
C VAL A 315 -13.04 -6.57 1.47
N LEU A 316 -13.07 -6.72 0.13
CA LEU A 316 -12.32 -5.89 -0.79
C LEU A 316 -13.12 -5.55 -2.05
N PHE A 317 -12.69 -4.51 -2.74
CA PHE A 317 -13.37 -3.91 -3.88
C PHE A 317 -12.37 -3.39 -4.91
N THR A 318 -12.82 -3.28 -6.17
CA THR A 318 -12.12 -2.48 -7.18
C THR A 318 -12.10 -1.01 -6.77
N ILE A 319 -11.24 -0.23 -7.40
CA ILE A 319 -11.21 1.24 -7.23
C ILE A 319 -12.52 1.93 -7.63
N HIS A 320 -13.39 1.26 -8.38
CA HIS A 320 -14.72 1.73 -8.79
C HIS A 320 -15.84 1.26 -7.84
N GLY A 321 -15.52 0.40 -6.89
CA GLY A 321 -16.45 -0.10 -5.88
C GLY A 321 -17.21 -1.37 -6.27
N ASP A 322 -16.78 -2.06 -7.33
CA ASP A 322 -17.32 -3.36 -7.72
C ASP A 322 -16.60 -4.48 -6.94
N CYS A 323 -17.24 -5.64 -6.78
CA CYS A 323 -16.68 -6.81 -6.10
C CYS A 323 -16.53 -8.03 -7.03
N ASP A 324 -16.57 -7.83 -8.33
CA ASP A 324 -16.23 -8.88 -9.30
C ASP A 324 -14.70 -8.96 -9.47
N ILE A 325 -14.05 -9.65 -8.53
CA ILE A 325 -12.60 -9.76 -8.40
C ILE A 325 -12.24 -11.25 -8.30
N SER A 326 -12.54 -12.02 -9.36
CA SER A 326 -12.16 -13.43 -9.37
C SER A 326 -10.64 -13.62 -9.48
N GLU A 327 -10.07 -14.45 -8.60
CA GLU A 327 -8.66 -14.80 -8.64
C GLU A 327 -8.37 -15.70 -9.84
N GLN A 328 -7.36 -15.35 -10.63
CA GLN A 328 -6.90 -16.10 -11.80
C GLN A 328 -5.39 -16.19 -11.80
N SER A 329 -4.85 -17.33 -12.23
CA SER A 329 -3.41 -17.47 -12.47
C SER A 329 -3.04 -16.91 -13.84
N LEU A 330 -1.91 -16.22 -13.92
CA LEU A 330 -1.28 -15.82 -15.16
C LEU A 330 -0.40 -16.98 -15.66
N ASP A 331 -1.02 -17.91 -16.37
CA ASP A 331 -0.33 -19.07 -16.89
C ASP A 331 0.79 -18.67 -17.86
N GLY A 332 1.95 -19.25 -17.67
CA GLY A 332 3.14 -18.97 -18.49
C GLY A 332 4.00 -17.81 -18.03
N TRP A 333 3.67 -17.13 -16.93
CA TRP A 333 4.56 -16.18 -16.26
C TRP A 333 5.43 -16.90 -15.23
N GLU A 334 6.73 -16.54 -15.21
CA GLU A 334 7.70 -17.15 -14.28
C GLU A 334 7.39 -16.81 -12.82
N GLY A 335 6.82 -15.63 -12.58
CA GLY A 335 6.73 -15.02 -11.25
C GLY A 335 8.08 -14.45 -10.80
N TYR A 336 8.06 -13.48 -9.89
CA TYR A 336 9.28 -12.85 -9.39
C TYR A 336 10.28 -13.89 -8.87
N ARG A 337 11.43 -14.02 -9.56
CA ARG A 337 12.50 -15.00 -9.23
C ARG A 337 11.97 -16.42 -9.08
N GLY A 338 11.07 -16.86 -9.97
CA GLY A 338 10.50 -18.20 -9.96
C GLY A 338 9.41 -18.40 -8.90
N SER A 339 8.79 -17.35 -8.41
CA SER A 339 7.71 -17.41 -7.42
C SER A 339 6.36 -17.60 -8.12
N HIS A 340 5.85 -18.82 -8.15
CA HIS A 340 4.62 -19.22 -8.85
C HIS A 340 3.44 -19.45 -7.94
N PRO A 341 2.21 -19.32 -8.47
CA PRO A 341 1.82 -18.64 -9.69
C PRO A 341 1.79 -17.12 -9.51
N ALA A 342 2.02 -16.38 -10.59
CA ALA A 342 1.59 -15.00 -10.63
C ALA A 342 0.06 -14.96 -10.78
N ARG A 343 -0.62 -14.02 -10.08
CA ARG A 343 -2.09 -13.94 -10.02
C ARG A 343 -2.61 -12.56 -10.35
N ILE A 344 -3.84 -12.51 -10.82
CA ILE A 344 -4.69 -11.32 -10.92
C ILE A 344 -6.01 -11.61 -10.23
N GLY A 345 -6.64 -10.60 -9.63
CA GLY A 345 -7.78 -10.82 -8.75
C GLY A 345 -7.36 -11.37 -7.39
N ASN A 346 -8.33 -11.52 -6.47
CA ASN A 346 -8.04 -12.00 -5.12
C ASN A 346 -9.24 -12.75 -4.52
N ALA A 347 -9.03 -14.01 -4.13
CA ALA A 347 -10.07 -14.89 -3.62
C ALA A 347 -10.64 -14.45 -2.25
N ALA A 348 -9.97 -13.55 -1.52
CA ALA A 348 -10.49 -13.00 -0.28
C ALA A 348 -11.83 -12.24 -0.47
N VAL A 349 -12.17 -11.83 -1.69
CA VAL A 349 -13.46 -11.18 -2.01
C VAL A 349 -14.66 -12.04 -1.60
N SER A 350 -14.53 -13.36 -1.61
CA SER A 350 -15.59 -14.31 -1.23
C SER A 350 -15.60 -14.66 0.26
N GLN A 351 -14.64 -14.21 1.05
CA GLN A 351 -14.55 -14.51 2.47
C GLN A 351 -15.51 -13.68 3.29
N PHE A 352 -15.87 -14.24 4.43
CA PHE A 352 -16.60 -13.55 5.47
C PHE A 352 -15.66 -13.17 6.61
N GLN A 353 -15.60 -11.87 6.95
CA GLN A 353 -14.72 -11.34 8.00
C GLN A 353 -15.47 -10.32 8.86
N PHE A 354 -15.44 -10.50 10.18
CA PHE A 354 -16.13 -9.62 11.11
C PHE A 354 -15.38 -8.35 11.47
N ASP A 355 -14.05 -8.33 11.37
CA ASP A 355 -13.23 -7.14 11.65
C ASP A 355 -13.61 -5.94 10.77
N VAL A 356 -14.00 -6.18 9.52
CA VAL A 356 -14.49 -5.17 8.56
C VAL A 356 -15.54 -4.23 9.17
N TYR A 357 -16.45 -4.75 9.99
CA TYR A 357 -17.51 -3.93 10.60
C TYR A 357 -16.97 -2.95 11.65
N GLY A 358 -16.00 -3.40 12.45
CA GLY A 358 -15.35 -2.56 13.45
C GLY A 358 -14.51 -1.47 12.82
N GLU A 359 -13.72 -1.82 11.80
CA GLU A 359 -12.90 -0.88 11.04
C GLU A 359 -13.77 0.19 10.36
N PHE A 360 -14.82 -0.24 9.68
CA PHE A 360 -15.79 0.65 9.07
C PHE A 360 -16.40 1.63 10.09
N MET A 361 -16.85 1.14 11.24
CA MET A 361 -17.48 1.97 12.27
C MET A 361 -16.48 2.92 12.94
N ASP A 362 -15.25 2.50 13.13
CA ASP A 362 -14.21 3.38 13.69
C ASP A 362 -13.84 4.51 12.69
N ALA A 363 -13.77 4.20 11.39
CA ALA A 363 -13.60 5.19 10.34
C ALA A 363 -14.72 6.26 10.38
N PHE A 364 -15.99 5.83 10.43
CA PHE A 364 -17.13 6.76 10.55
C PHE A 364 -17.10 7.58 11.84
N TYR A 365 -16.72 6.98 12.95
CA TYR A 365 -16.58 7.69 14.22
C TYR A 365 -15.49 8.77 14.14
N LEU A 366 -14.34 8.46 13.57
CA LEU A 366 -13.23 9.39 13.38
C LEU A 366 -13.61 10.52 12.42
N TYR A 367 -14.25 10.19 11.31
CA TYR A 367 -14.71 11.16 10.32
C TYR A 367 -15.73 12.14 10.94
N ASN A 368 -16.75 11.62 11.64
CA ASN A 368 -17.72 12.44 12.35
C ASN A 368 -17.10 13.34 13.42
N LYS A 369 -16.01 12.90 14.04
CA LYS A 369 -15.33 13.65 15.11
C LYS A 369 -14.46 14.78 14.57
N TYR A 370 -13.77 14.58 13.44
CA TYR A 370 -12.69 15.45 12.99
C TYR A 370 -12.96 16.17 11.66
N VAL A 371 -13.90 15.71 10.85
CA VAL A 371 -14.17 16.25 9.51
C VAL A 371 -15.58 16.83 9.42
N SER A 372 -16.60 15.98 9.38
CA SER A 372 -17.99 16.40 9.16
C SER A 372 -18.98 15.48 9.86
N PRO A 373 -20.11 16.02 10.35
CA PRO A 373 -21.19 15.22 10.90
C PRO A 373 -21.74 14.22 9.87
N ILE A 374 -21.99 13.00 10.34
CA ILE A 374 -22.70 11.98 9.54
C ILE A 374 -24.14 12.44 9.32
N SER A 375 -24.62 12.41 8.08
CA SER A 375 -26.01 12.70 7.73
C SER A 375 -26.95 11.54 8.09
N TYR A 376 -28.27 11.78 8.01
CA TYR A 376 -29.28 10.81 8.44
C TYR A 376 -29.30 9.55 7.56
N ASP A 377 -29.15 9.65 6.26
CA ASP A 377 -29.25 8.50 5.34
C ASP A 377 -28.12 7.48 5.53
N PRO A 378 -26.82 7.86 5.59
CA PRO A 378 -25.76 6.96 6.03
C PRO A 378 -26.02 6.34 7.39
N TRP A 379 -26.53 7.14 8.36
CA TRP A 379 -26.85 6.62 9.70
C TRP A 379 -27.89 5.50 9.68
N VAL A 380 -28.94 5.63 8.87
CA VAL A 380 -29.96 4.56 8.73
C VAL A 380 -29.34 3.25 8.24
N ARG A 381 -28.39 3.33 7.29
CA ARG A 381 -27.66 2.15 6.81
C ARG A 381 -26.75 1.55 7.87
N ILE A 382 -25.96 2.41 8.54
CA ILE A 382 -25.09 2.01 9.66
C ILE A 382 -25.89 1.32 10.76
N ARG A 383 -27.01 1.90 11.19
CA ARG A 383 -27.87 1.34 12.23
C ARG A 383 -28.32 -0.09 11.93
N ARG A 384 -28.73 -0.35 10.69
CA ARG A 384 -29.13 -1.72 10.26
C ARG A 384 -27.97 -2.71 10.38
N ARG A 385 -26.75 -2.27 10.08
CA ARG A 385 -25.55 -3.12 10.24
C ARG A 385 -25.23 -3.42 11.69
N LEU A 386 -25.36 -2.44 12.57
CA LEU A 386 -25.18 -2.64 14.01
C LEU A 386 -26.23 -3.60 14.58
N ASP A 387 -27.50 -3.49 14.14
CA ASP A 387 -28.55 -4.43 14.50
C ASP A 387 -28.22 -5.86 14.01
N TRP A 388 -27.69 -5.98 12.77
CA TRP A 388 -27.26 -7.26 12.20
C TRP A 388 -26.08 -7.87 12.98
N ILE A 389 -25.09 -7.07 13.40
CA ILE A 389 -23.98 -7.52 14.25
C ILE A 389 -24.52 -8.13 15.55
N CYS A 390 -25.48 -7.48 16.21
CA CYS A 390 -26.09 -7.99 17.43
C CYS A 390 -26.70 -9.40 17.26
N GLU A 391 -27.09 -9.78 16.06
CA GLU A 391 -27.71 -11.07 15.76
C GLU A 391 -26.72 -12.13 15.25
N ASN A 392 -25.52 -11.71 14.83
CA ASN A 392 -24.59 -12.58 14.08
C ASN A 392 -23.19 -12.69 14.67
N TRP A 393 -22.79 -11.85 15.62
CA TRP A 393 -21.40 -11.80 16.10
C TRP A 393 -20.87 -13.11 16.69
N GLN A 394 -21.76 -14.04 17.09
CA GLN A 394 -21.40 -15.37 17.59
C GLN A 394 -20.91 -16.32 16.50
N ARG A 395 -21.06 -15.98 15.21
CA ARG A 395 -20.58 -16.84 14.12
C ARG A 395 -19.05 -16.83 14.06
N PRO A 396 -18.43 -17.92 13.57
CA PRO A 396 -17.03 -17.91 13.17
C PRO A 396 -16.84 -17.10 11.87
N ASP A 397 -15.61 -16.75 11.55
CA ASP A 397 -15.23 -16.06 10.34
C ASP A 397 -13.82 -16.45 9.87
N ALA A 398 -13.35 -15.91 8.73
CA ALA A 398 -12.01 -16.17 8.20
C ALA A 398 -10.90 -15.34 8.90
N GLY A 399 -11.29 -14.35 9.72
CA GLY A 399 -10.39 -13.48 10.47
C GLY A 399 -9.62 -12.47 9.60
N LEU A 400 -8.95 -11.56 10.29
CA LEU A 400 -8.13 -10.49 9.70
C LEU A 400 -7.08 -11.00 8.68
N TRP A 401 -6.50 -12.17 8.95
CA TRP A 401 -5.41 -12.74 8.15
C TRP A 401 -5.88 -13.60 6.97
N GLU A 402 -7.19 -13.61 6.69
CA GLU A 402 -7.77 -14.24 5.49
C GLU A 402 -7.49 -15.75 5.43
N MET A 403 -7.72 -16.45 6.58
CA MET A 403 -7.46 -17.89 6.67
C MET A 403 -8.20 -18.65 5.58
N ARG A 404 -7.48 -19.49 4.81
CA ARG A 404 -8.07 -20.21 3.68
C ARG A 404 -8.57 -21.62 4.02
N ASN A 405 -8.17 -22.15 5.18
CA ASN A 405 -8.46 -23.54 5.59
C ASN A 405 -9.55 -23.67 6.64
N ARG A 406 -9.96 -22.57 7.29
CA ARG A 406 -10.89 -22.61 8.43
C ARG A 406 -11.57 -21.26 8.69
N GLU A 407 -12.75 -21.36 9.29
CA GLU A 407 -13.41 -20.25 10.00
C GLU A 407 -13.37 -20.54 11.49
N GLU A 408 -12.99 -19.54 12.30
CA GLU A 408 -12.84 -19.66 13.73
C GLU A 408 -13.45 -18.47 14.48
N HIS A 409 -13.57 -18.58 15.78
CA HIS A 409 -13.92 -17.45 16.63
C HIS A 409 -12.66 -16.62 16.94
N PHE A 410 -12.14 -15.91 15.94
CA PHE A 410 -10.96 -15.07 16.10
C PHE A 410 -11.20 -13.98 17.14
N VAL A 411 -10.28 -13.85 18.09
CA VAL A 411 -10.40 -12.86 19.19
C VAL A 411 -10.42 -11.45 18.61
N PHE A 412 -9.58 -11.14 17.62
CA PHE A 412 -9.58 -9.84 16.97
C PHE A 412 -10.92 -9.51 16.31
N SER A 413 -11.54 -10.45 15.59
CA SER A 413 -12.86 -10.28 14.99
C SER A 413 -13.94 -9.95 16.03
N LYS A 414 -13.90 -10.61 17.20
CA LYS A 414 -14.83 -10.30 18.30
C LYS A 414 -14.56 -8.93 18.90
N VAL A 415 -13.29 -8.56 19.10
CA VAL A 415 -12.90 -7.20 19.52
C VAL A 415 -13.45 -6.15 18.56
N MET A 416 -13.34 -6.37 17.25
CA MET A 416 -13.82 -5.41 16.26
C MET A 416 -15.35 -5.34 16.19
N ASN A 417 -16.08 -6.42 16.46
CA ASN A 417 -17.54 -6.36 16.68
C ASN A 417 -17.91 -5.50 17.90
N TRP A 418 -17.14 -5.64 18.99
CA TRP A 418 -17.28 -4.75 20.15
C TRP A 418 -17.03 -3.28 19.75
N VAL A 419 -15.97 -3.00 18.99
CA VAL A 419 -15.64 -1.66 18.49
C VAL A 419 -16.81 -1.10 17.69
N ALA A 420 -17.39 -1.88 16.76
CA ALA A 420 -18.53 -1.46 15.97
C ALA A 420 -19.70 -0.98 16.84
N LEU A 421 -20.10 -1.77 17.83
CA LEU A 421 -21.19 -1.44 18.73
C LEU A 421 -20.86 -0.24 19.64
N ASP A 422 -19.63 -0.17 20.19
CA ASP A 422 -19.18 0.95 21.02
C ASP A 422 -19.21 2.28 20.25
N ARG A 423 -18.67 2.29 19.02
CA ARG A 423 -18.70 3.48 18.17
C ARG A 423 -20.12 3.86 17.76
N GLY A 424 -20.97 2.86 17.49
CA GLY A 424 -22.39 3.08 17.21
C GLY A 424 -23.13 3.76 18.36
N VAL A 425 -22.95 3.27 19.60
CA VAL A 425 -23.53 3.87 20.82
C VAL A 425 -23.03 5.31 20.99
N ARG A 426 -21.71 5.54 20.89
CA ARG A 426 -21.11 6.89 21.03
C ARG A 426 -21.60 7.89 19.98
N LEU A 427 -21.80 7.45 18.73
CA LEU A 427 -22.35 8.28 17.67
C LEU A 427 -23.80 8.63 17.92
N ALA A 428 -24.64 7.62 18.32
CA ALA A 428 -26.03 7.81 18.64
C ALA A 428 -26.21 8.80 19.80
N ASP A 429 -25.44 8.64 20.87
CA ASP A 429 -25.51 9.53 22.04
C ASP A 429 -25.06 10.96 21.69
N LYS A 430 -23.94 11.11 20.96
CA LYS A 430 -23.38 12.42 20.63
C LYS A 430 -24.27 13.25 19.71
N ARG A 431 -25.06 12.60 18.84
CA ARG A 431 -25.86 13.23 17.79
C ARG A 431 -27.36 13.09 18.01
N ALA A 432 -27.80 12.49 19.11
CA ALA A 432 -29.21 12.19 19.40
C ALA A 432 -29.87 11.42 18.23
N LEU A 433 -29.15 10.45 17.64
CA LEU A 433 -29.61 9.68 16.50
C LEU A 433 -30.47 8.50 16.96
N PRO A 434 -31.53 8.11 16.19
CA PRO A 434 -32.37 6.98 16.57
C PRO A 434 -31.57 5.67 16.51
N ALA A 435 -31.60 4.89 17.59
CA ALA A 435 -30.80 3.66 17.75
C ALA A 435 -31.45 2.64 18.69
N ASN A 436 -31.19 1.36 18.46
CA ASN A 436 -31.50 0.28 19.41
C ASN A 436 -30.47 0.21 20.54
N ARG A 437 -30.26 1.35 21.20
CA ARG A 437 -29.17 1.60 22.12
C ARG A 437 -29.05 0.55 23.23
N ALA A 438 -30.16 0.14 23.83
CA ALA A 438 -30.17 -0.88 24.89
C ALA A 438 -29.63 -2.23 24.39
N LYS A 439 -30.07 -2.68 23.18
CA LYS A 439 -29.62 -3.94 22.57
C LYS A 439 -28.12 -3.84 22.24
N TRP A 440 -27.66 -2.71 21.65
CA TRP A 440 -26.26 -2.55 21.29
C TRP A 440 -25.33 -2.56 22.52
N ILE A 441 -25.72 -1.91 23.62
CA ILE A 441 -24.96 -1.93 24.86
C ILE A 441 -24.93 -3.36 25.42
N GLN A 442 -26.07 -4.04 25.49
CA GLN A 442 -26.15 -5.41 25.98
C GLN A 442 -25.24 -6.36 25.20
N GLU A 443 -25.30 -6.33 23.86
CA GLU A 443 -24.47 -7.21 23.03
C GLU A 443 -23.00 -6.82 23.07
N ARG A 444 -22.68 -5.51 23.10
CA ARG A 444 -21.32 -5.02 23.31
C ARG A 444 -20.70 -5.57 24.59
N ASP A 445 -21.44 -5.52 25.69
CA ASP A 445 -20.97 -5.97 26.98
C ASP A 445 -20.83 -7.51 27.03
N ARG A 446 -21.75 -8.25 26.38
CA ARG A 446 -21.64 -9.71 26.20
C ARG A 446 -20.39 -10.09 25.38
N ILE A 447 -20.09 -9.37 24.29
CA ILE A 447 -18.85 -9.60 23.51
C ILE A 447 -17.63 -9.38 24.40
N TYR A 448 -17.61 -8.29 25.17
CA TYR A 448 -16.52 -8.01 26.09
C TYR A 448 -16.29 -9.14 27.08
N GLU A 449 -17.34 -9.57 27.77
CA GLU A 449 -17.29 -10.66 28.76
C GLU A 449 -16.80 -11.97 28.12
N GLU A 450 -17.32 -12.30 26.93
CA GLU A 450 -16.92 -13.52 26.21
C GLU A 450 -15.45 -13.49 25.78
N VAL A 451 -14.96 -12.38 25.22
CA VAL A 451 -13.54 -12.21 24.86
C VAL A 451 -12.66 -12.32 26.10
N MET A 452 -13.05 -11.67 27.22
CA MET A 452 -12.28 -11.70 28.45
C MET A 452 -12.21 -13.08 29.09
N MET A 453 -13.21 -13.93 28.86
CA MET A 453 -13.29 -15.30 29.39
C MET A 453 -12.65 -16.33 28.44
N ARG A 454 -12.99 -16.28 27.13
CA ARG A 454 -12.63 -17.31 26.15
C ARG A 454 -11.41 -16.98 25.31
N GLY A 455 -11.12 -15.68 25.13
CA GLY A 455 -9.94 -15.22 24.41
C GLY A 455 -8.65 -15.26 25.23
N TRP A 456 -8.78 -15.28 26.56
CA TRP A 456 -7.65 -15.42 27.47
C TRP A 456 -7.26 -16.88 27.68
N ASN A 457 -5.99 -17.20 27.48
CA ASN A 457 -5.44 -18.53 27.72
C ASN A 457 -4.58 -18.52 29.00
N GLU A 458 -5.05 -19.25 30.05
CA GLU A 458 -4.40 -19.30 31.36
C GLU A 458 -2.99 -19.92 31.31
N LYS A 459 -2.78 -20.92 30.47
CA LYS A 459 -1.47 -21.58 30.29
C LYS A 459 -0.47 -20.65 29.64
N ARG A 460 -0.88 -19.89 28.61
CA ARG A 460 -0.07 -18.91 27.91
C ARG A 460 0.06 -17.60 28.68
N ARG A 461 -0.88 -17.33 29.58
CA ARG A 461 -1.07 -16.04 30.25
C ARG A 461 -1.11 -14.88 29.24
N ALA A 462 -1.85 -15.09 28.16
CA ALA A 462 -2.01 -14.15 27.07
C ALA A 462 -3.36 -14.34 26.38
N PHE A 463 -3.84 -13.29 25.71
CA PHE A 463 -4.87 -13.45 24.71
C PHE A 463 -4.29 -14.21 23.52
N THR A 464 -5.09 -15.04 22.86
CA THR A 464 -4.68 -15.93 21.78
C THR A 464 -5.47 -15.67 20.50
N GLN A 465 -5.05 -16.22 19.39
CA GLN A 465 -5.57 -15.94 18.06
C GLN A 465 -7.07 -16.16 17.95
N PHE A 466 -7.57 -17.31 18.40
CA PHE A 466 -8.99 -17.66 18.42
C PHE A 466 -9.34 -18.43 19.71
N TYR A 467 -10.62 -18.57 20.02
CA TYR A 467 -11.07 -19.24 21.22
C TYR A 467 -10.57 -20.68 21.30
N GLY A 468 -9.88 -21.01 22.40
CA GLY A 468 -9.30 -22.33 22.62
C GLY A 468 -7.92 -22.56 21.99
N SER A 469 -7.38 -21.60 21.23
CA SER A 469 -6.01 -21.68 20.70
C SER A 469 -4.96 -21.46 21.80
N GLU A 470 -3.74 -21.94 21.54
CA GLU A 470 -2.52 -21.56 22.26
C GLU A 470 -1.64 -20.60 21.44
N ASP A 471 -2.01 -20.30 20.20
CA ASP A 471 -1.23 -19.47 19.30
C ASP A 471 -1.43 -17.98 19.60
N LEU A 472 -0.34 -17.22 19.57
CA LEU A 472 -0.38 -15.77 19.68
C LEU A 472 -0.74 -15.14 18.33
N ASP A 473 -1.23 -13.90 18.39
CA ASP A 473 -1.59 -13.12 17.20
C ASP A 473 -1.20 -11.65 17.40
N ALA A 474 -0.46 -11.09 16.45
CA ALA A 474 -0.01 -9.70 16.51
C ALA A 474 -1.17 -8.69 16.41
N SER A 475 -2.33 -9.05 15.83
CA SER A 475 -3.52 -8.20 15.80
C SER A 475 -4.03 -7.81 17.19
N LEU A 476 -3.74 -8.62 18.20
CA LEU A 476 -4.13 -8.35 19.59
C LEU A 476 -3.39 -7.15 20.20
N LEU A 477 -2.27 -6.72 19.60
CA LEU A 477 -1.60 -5.46 19.94
C LEU A 477 -2.48 -4.22 19.67
N VAL A 478 -3.50 -4.37 18.83
CA VAL A 478 -4.46 -3.30 18.50
C VAL A 478 -5.52 -3.09 19.60
N MET A 479 -5.76 -4.08 20.50
CA MET A 479 -6.79 -3.97 21.54
C MET A 479 -6.75 -2.66 22.35
N PRO A 480 -5.59 -2.18 22.83
CA PRO A 480 -5.52 -0.90 23.52
C PRO A 480 -5.62 0.32 22.59
N LEU A 481 -5.37 0.16 21.30
CA LEU A 481 -5.48 1.22 20.31
C LEU A 481 -6.93 1.58 20.04
N VAL A 482 -7.80 0.57 19.97
CA VAL A 482 -9.24 0.71 19.76
C VAL A 482 -10.04 0.90 21.05
N PHE A 483 -9.35 1.02 22.20
CA PHE A 483 -9.92 1.20 23.53
C PHE A 483 -10.79 0.04 24.03
N PHE A 484 -10.59 -1.17 23.51
CA PHE A 484 -11.21 -2.36 24.02
C PHE A 484 -10.71 -2.69 25.44
N MET A 485 -9.42 -2.50 25.66
CA MET A 485 -8.76 -2.77 26.93
C MET A 485 -7.85 -1.62 27.34
N ALA A 486 -7.72 -1.39 28.64
CA ALA A 486 -6.77 -0.41 29.16
C ALA A 486 -5.32 -0.87 28.87
N PRO A 487 -4.43 0.03 28.45
CA PRO A 487 -3.05 -0.34 28.10
C PRO A 487 -2.21 -0.79 29.30
N ASN A 488 -2.67 -0.52 30.52
CA ASN A 488 -2.09 -0.92 31.79
C ASN A 488 -2.79 -2.13 32.45
N ASP A 489 -3.76 -2.74 31.77
CA ASP A 489 -4.39 -3.98 32.27
C ASP A 489 -3.32 -5.09 32.36
N PRO A 490 -3.21 -5.83 33.49
CA PRO A 490 -2.19 -6.87 33.65
C PRO A 490 -2.22 -7.95 32.56
N ARG A 491 -3.41 -8.28 32.01
CA ARG A 491 -3.53 -9.26 30.92
C ARG A 491 -3.00 -8.71 29.61
N MET A 492 -3.22 -7.41 29.34
CA MET A 492 -2.67 -6.77 28.15
C MET A 492 -1.14 -6.69 28.22
N LEU A 493 -0.60 -6.29 29.38
CA LEU A 493 0.85 -6.27 29.61
C LEU A 493 1.46 -7.68 29.43
N SER A 494 0.82 -8.69 30.01
CA SER A 494 1.26 -10.08 29.88
C SER A 494 1.18 -10.59 28.43
N THR A 495 0.17 -10.17 27.64
CA THR A 495 0.07 -10.49 26.22
C THR A 495 1.20 -9.85 25.41
N ILE A 496 1.50 -8.56 25.65
CA ILE A 496 2.63 -7.87 25.04
C ILE A 496 3.95 -8.59 25.36
N ASP A 497 4.16 -8.95 26.64
CA ASP A 497 5.38 -9.65 27.08
C ASP A 497 5.48 -11.07 26.48
N ALA A 498 4.35 -11.74 26.23
CA ALA A 498 4.33 -13.02 25.53
C ALA A 498 4.70 -12.87 24.04
N ILE A 499 4.17 -11.86 23.35
CA ILE A 499 4.48 -11.54 21.96
C ILE A 499 5.96 -11.16 21.79
N LEU A 500 6.53 -10.41 22.73
CA LEU A 500 7.94 -9.97 22.70
C LEU A 500 8.96 -11.12 22.75
N LYS A 501 8.58 -12.31 23.15
CA LYS A 501 9.48 -13.47 23.14
C LYS A 501 9.80 -13.88 21.69
N SER A 502 10.96 -14.56 21.54
CA SER A 502 11.31 -15.15 20.24
C SER A 502 10.37 -16.29 19.84
N PRO A 503 10.24 -16.63 18.54
CA PRO A 503 9.46 -17.79 18.11
C PRO A 503 9.88 -19.10 18.78
N SER A 504 11.17 -19.30 19.03
CA SER A 504 11.71 -20.47 19.75
C SER A 504 11.23 -20.55 21.22
N GLN A 505 10.80 -19.42 21.80
CA GLN A 505 10.22 -19.32 23.13
C GLN A 505 8.70 -19.20 23.09
N GLY A 506 8.10 -19.39 21.91
CA GLY A 506 6.66 -19.30 21.66
C GLY A 506 6.12 -17.86 21.54
N GLY A 507 6.96 -16.88 21.28
CA GLY A 507 6.57 -15.50 20.95
C GLY A 507 6.55 -15.23 19.46
N LEU A 508 6.50 -13.94 19.06
CA LEU A 508 6.38 -13.52 17.67
C LEU A 508 7.50 -12.59 17.21
N VAL A 509 8.45 -12.25 18.07
CA VAL A 509 9.48 -11.24 17.75
C VAL A 509 10.81 -11.91 17.41
N SER A 510 11.29 -11.67 16.20
CA SER A 510 12.64 -12.01 15.75
C SER A 510 13.46 -10.73 15.62
N ASP A 511 14.36 -10.48 16.57
CA ASP A 511 15.09 -9.20 16.76
C ASP A 511 14.13 -8.00 16.96
N SER A 512 13.81 -7.27 15.90
CA SER A 512 12.89 -6.12 15.91
C SER A 512 11.66 -6.36 15.02
N LEU A 513 11.58 -7.47 14.34
CA LEU A 513 10.57 -7.82 13.37
C LEU A 513 9.51 -8.74 13.99
N VAL A 514 8.25 -8.54 13.65
CA VAL A 514 7.12 -9.23 14.26
C VAL A 514 6.39 -10.09 13.24
N TYR A 515 6.28 -11.39 13.51
CA TYR A 515 5.39 -12.28 12.78
C TYR A 515 3.94 -11.98 13.11
N ARG A 516 3.03 -12.13 12.14
CA ARG A 516 1.59 -11.93 12.39
C ARG A 516 1.00 -13.00 13.33
N TYR A 517 1.49 -14.24 13.24
CA TYR A 517 1.23 -15.39 14.12
C TYR A 517 2.48 -16.29 14.12
N PRO A 518 2.52 -17.40 14.90
CA PRO A 518 3.68 -18.29 14.88
C PRO A 518 4.02 -18.76 13.46
N PRO A 519 5.30 -18.78 13.06
CA PRO A 519 5.73 -19.20 11.73
C PRO A 519 5.61 -20.72 11.55
N ASP A 520 4.37 -21.22 11.49
CA ASP A 520 4.01 -22.62 11.30
C ASP A 520 3.05 -22.72 10.09
N PRO A 521 3.43 -23.36 8.99
CA PRO A 521 2.62 -23.44 7.77
C PRO A 521 1.27 -24.17 7.96
N ARG A 522 1.04 -24.80 9.12
CA ARG A 522 -0.25 -25.45 9.44
C ARG A 522 -1.31 -24.46 9.91
N ILE A 523 -0.93 -23.23 10.27
CA ILE A 523 -1.85 -22.27 10.90
C ILE A 523 -2.86 -21.74 9.89
N ASP A 524 -2.43 -21.31 8.72
CA ASP A 524 -3.29 -20.67 7.71
C ASP A 524 -3.69 -21.60 6.55
N GLY A 525 -3.15 -22.81 6.51
CA GLY A 525 -3.44 -23.80 5.48
C GLY A 525 -2.75 -23.54 4.13
N LEU A 526 -1.80 -22.63 4.09
CA LEU A 526 -1.02 -22.32 2.89
C LEU A 526 0.37 -22.95 2.97
N PRO A 527 0.90 -23.49 1.87
CA PRO A 527 2.25 -24.07 1.84
C PRO A 527 3.32 -22.96 1.94
N GLY A 528 4.48 -23.32 2.52
CA GLY A 528 5.65 -22.46 2.63
C GLY A 528 5.68 -21.61 3.90
N GLU A 529 6.77 -20.91 4.08
CA GLU A 529 6.99 -19.95 5.16
C GLU A 529 6.57 -18.53 4.71
N GLU A 530 6.57 -17.60 5.61
CA GLU A 530 6.35 -16.16 5.35
C GLU A 530 7.39 -15.31 6.07
N GLY A 531 7.58 -14.08 5.62
CA GLY A 531 8.38 -13.09 6.31
C GLY A 531 7.67 -12.50 7.54
N THR A 532 8.33 -11.57 8.20
CA THR A 532 7.74 -10.76 9.27
C THR A 532 6.95 -9.59 8.68
N PHE A 533 5.79 -9.28 9.28
CA PHE A 533 4.94 -8.21 8.79
C PHE A 533 5.37 -6.86 9.36
N ASN A 534 5.75 -5.93 8.49
CA ASN A 534 6.23 -4.62 8.89
C ASN A 534 5.20 -3.82 9.70
N MET A 535 3.91 -3.90 9.33
CA MET A 535 2.85 -3.24 10.09
C MET A 535 2.71 -3.78 11.52
N CYS A 536 2.92 -5.10 11.74
CA CYS A 536 2.85 -5.71 13.07
C CYS A 536 3.96 -5.17 13.98
N SER A 537 5.14 -4.89 13.43
CA SER A 537 6.24 -4.26 14.15
C SER A 537 5.87 -2.83 14.59
N PHE A 538 5.20 -2.04 13.73
CA PHE A 538 4.68 -0.72 14.11
C PHE A 538 3.52 -0.80 15.12
N TRP A 539 2.66 -1.81 15.06
CA TRP A 539 1.64 -2.04 16.10
C TRP A 539 2.27 -2.37 17.45
N LEU A 540 3.37 -3.12 17.46
CA LEU A 540 4.13 -3.36 18.70
C LEU A 540 4.71 -2.06 19.27
N VAL A 541 5.24 -1.17 18.43
CA VAL A 541 5.68 0.18 18.86
C VAL A 541 4.54 0.93 19.54
N GLU A 542 3.34 0.92 18.94
CA GLU A 542 2.18 1.61 19.54
C GLU A 542 1.72 0.98 20.85
N ALA A 543 1.65 -0.35 20.92
CA ALA A 543 1.27 -1.07 22.14
C ALA A 543 2.25 -0.77 23.28
N LEU A 544 3.56 -0.83 23.01
CA LEU A 544 4.60 -0.47 23.97
C LEU A 544 4.52 1.01 24.40
N THR A 545 4.28 1.91 23.45
CA THR A 545 4.08 3.35 23.71
C THR A 545 2.94 3.58 24.70
N ARG A 546 1.83 2.90 24.54
CA ARG A 546 0.66 3.00 25.43
C ARG A 546 0.92 2.32 26.77
N ALA A 547 1.53 1.14 26.77
CA ALA A 547 1.91 0.40 27.99
C ALA A 547 2.94 1.14 28.85
N SER A 548 3.66 2.10 28.27
CA SER A 548 4.63 2.94 29.00
C SER A 548 4.00 3.80 30.11
N GLN A 549 2.68 3.89 30.16
CA GLN A 549 1.97 4.53 31.28
C GLN A 549 2.13 3.72 32.58
N ALA A 550 2.21 2.40 32.48
CA ALA A 550 2.43 1.51 33.63
C ALA A 550 3.92 1.19 33.87
N ASP A 551 4.70 1.07 32.78
CA ASP A 551 6.13 0.76 32.83
C ASP A 551 6.92 1.69 31.90
N PRO A 552 7.58 2.74 32.43
CA PRO A 552 8.35 3.69 31.63
C PRO A 552 9.44 3.08 30.73
N LYS A 553 9.97 1.90 31.07
CA LYS A 553 10.98 1.20 30.24
C LYS A 553 10.41 0.78 28.88
N LYS A 554 9.10 0.55 28.78
CA LYS A 554 8.44 0.21 27.53
C LYS A 554 8.46 1.37 26.51
N LEU A 555 8.60 2.62 26.97
CA LEU A 555 8.77 3.76 26.08
C LEU A 555 10.14 3.75 25.38
N ASP A 556 11.19 3.41 26.12
CA ASP A 556 12.55 3.31 25.56
C ASP A 556 12.62 2.11 24.59
N GLN A 557 11.95 1.01 24.91
CA GLN A 557 11.80 -0.13 23.98
C GLN A 557 11.05 0.26 22.71
N ALA A 558 9.93 1.00 22.83
CA ALA A 558 9.16 1.47 21.69
C ALA A 558 9.98 2.37 20.77
N MET A 559 10.76 3.31 21.36
CA MET A 559 11.64 4.20 20.61
C MET A 559 12.71 3.41 19.85
N LEU A 560 13.40 2.50 20.55
CA LEU A 560 14.45 1.68 19.93
C LEU A 560 13.89 0.81 18.79
N LEU A 561 12.73 0.19 19.00
CA LEU A 561 12.07 -0.62 17.97
C LEU A 561 11.68 0.25 16.77
N PHE A 562 11.11 1.44 16.99
CA PHE A 562 10.74 2.35 15.92
C PHE A 562 11.95 2.77 15.09
N GLU A 563 13.05 3.18 15.73
CA GLU A 563 14.30 3.56 15.05
C GLU A 563 14.88 2.39 14.22
N ARG A 564 14.83 1.16 14.74
CA ARG A 564 15.24 -0.03 13.98
C ARG A 564 14.33 -0.26 12.76
N MET A 565 13.03 -0.08 12.92
CA MET A 565 12.09 -0.22 11.81
C MET A 565 12.33 0.79 10.69
N LEU A 566 12.83 1.99 11.00
CA LEU A 566 13.22 2.96 9.96
C LEU A 566 14.34 2.42 9.07
N GLY A 567 15.21 1.56 9.59
CA GLY A 567 16.29 0.91 8.85
C GLY A 567 15.84 -0.16 7.85
N TYR A 568 14.59 -0.64 7.92
CA TYR A 568 14.00 -1.59 6.96
C TYR A 568 13.26 -0.91 5.80
N ALA A 569 13.14 0.41 5.81
CA ALA A 569 12.77 1.14 4.62
C ALA A 569 13.82 0.99 3.53
N ASN A 570 13.41 1.05 2.27
CA ASN A 570 14.39 1.14 1.21
C ASN A 570 15.08 2.53 1.21
N HIS A 571 16.06 2.72 0.30
CA HIS A 571 16.82 3.97 0.16
C HIS A 571 15.97 5.22 -0.12
N LEU A 572 14.69 5.06 -0.45
CA LEU A 572 13.71 6.11 -0.71
C LEU A 572 12.69 6.29 0.43
N GLY A 573 12.80 5.52 1.51
CA GLY A 573 11.85 5.53 2.63
C GLY A 573 10.53 4.80 2.34
N LEU A 574 10.53 3.85 1.39
CA LEU A 574 9.37 3.04 1.04
C LEU A 574 9.46 1.65 1.69
N TYR A 575 8.31 1.06 2.03
CA TYR A 575 8.22 -0.23 2.69
C TYR A 575 7.44 -1.24 1.85
N ALA A 576 7.94 -2.46 1.77
CA ALA A 576 7.19 -3.62 1.36
C ALA A 576 6.25 -4.09 2.49
N GLU A 577 5.42 -5.06 2.20
CA GLU A 577 4.54 -5.71 3.17
C GLU A 577 5.32 -6.39 4.29
N GLN A 578 6.34 -7.16 3.90
CA GLN A 578 7.11 -8.02 4.78
C GLN A 578 8.60 -7.77 4.65
N THR A 579 9.32 -8.22 5.67
CA THR A 579 10.78 -8.31 5.67
C THR A 579 11.18 -9.77 5.90
N GLY A 580 12.02 -10.28 5.00
CA GLY A 580 12.51 -11.64 5.06
C GLY A 580 13.64 -11.84 6.07
N PRO A 581 14.11 -13.08 6.26
CA PRO A 581 15.10 -13.43 7.27
C PRO A 581 16.49 -12.83 7.03
N GLN A 582 16.79 -12.35 5.81
CA GLN A 582 18.03 -11.66 5.47
C GLN A 582 17.89 -10.13 5.45
N GLY A 583 16.71 -9.61 5.81
CA GLY A 583 16.39 -8.19 5.76
C GLY A 583 15.88 -7.72 4.38
N GLU A 584 15.68 -8.65 3.44
CA GLU A 584 15.15 -8.37 2.11
C GLU A 584 13.67 -7.98 2.14
N ALA A 585 13.26 -7.12 1.22
CA ALA A 585 11.86 -6.75 1.04
C ALA A 585 11.07 -7.89 0.37
N LEU A 586 9.92 -8.23 0.94
CA LEU A 586 9.01 -9.28 0.48
C LEU A 586 7.56 -8.78 0.43
N GLY A 587 6.72 -9.47 -0.34
CA GLY A 587 5.33 -9.08 -0.56
C GLY A 587 5.17 -7.86 -1.47
N ASN A 588 3.94 -7.41 -1.64
CA ASN A 588 3.63 -6.30 -2.54
C ASN A 588 4.22 -4.96 -2.05
N PHE A 589 4.62 -4.12 -3.00
CA PHE A 589 5.44 -2.93 -2.74
C PHE A 589 5.01 -1.71 -3.58
N PRO A 590 5.03 -0.50 -2.97
CA PRO A 590 5.00 -0.28 -1.52
C PRO A 590 3.62 -0.62 -0.94
N GLN A 591 3.57 -1.08 0.30
CA GLN A 591 2.30 -1.44 0.93
C GLN A 591 1.71 -0.27 1.73
N ALA A 592 0.44 0.07 1.45
CA ALA A 592 -0.27 1.14 2.12
C ALA A 592 -0.34 0.94 3.64
N PHE A 593 -0.73 -0.25 4.10
CA PHE A 593 -0.95 -0.53 5.51
C PHE A 593 0.31 -0.33 6.36
N THR A 594 1.49 -0.71 5.85
CA THR A 594 2.77 -0.47 6.52
C THR A 594 3.04 1.03 6.70
N HIS A 595 2.79 1.84 5.66
CA HIS A 595 2.94 3.30 5.74
C HIS A 595 1.92 3.96 6.68
N LEU A 596 0.68 3.44 6.74
CA LEU A 596 -0.35 3.89 7.70
C LEU A 596 0.08 3.60 9.14
N ALA A 597 0.58 2.40 9.39
CA ALA A 597 1.05 1.98 10.71
C ALA A 597 2.27 2.80 11.16
N LEU A 598 3.22 3.11 10.26
CA LEU A 598 4.35 4.00 10.53
C LEU A 598 3.87 5.40 10.99
N ILE A 599 2.97 6.03 10.24
CA ILE A 599 2.44 7.36 10.58
C ILE A 599 1.79 7.35 11.95
N SER A 600 0.97 6.33 12.24
CA SER A 600 0.29 6.18 13.52
C SER A 600 1.29 6.01 14.66
N ALA A 601 2.26 5.12 14.50
CA ALA A 601 3.30 4.85 15.49
C ALA A 601 4.16 6.10 15.75
N ALA A 602 4.64 6.76 14.69
CA ALA A 602 5.43 8.00 14.80
C ALA A 602 4.68 9.08 15.57
N PHE A 603 3.40 9.34 15.21
CA PHE A 603 2.57 10.35 15.85
C PHE A 603 2.36 10.07 17.35
N ASN A 604 1.99 8.84 17.71
CA ASN A 604 1.67 8.47 19.09
C ASN A 604 2.93 8.41 19.96
N LEU A 605 4.02 7.87 19.44
CA LEU A 605 5.31 7.78 20.14
C LEU A 605 5.89 9.19 20.40
N ASP A 606 5.90 10.06 19.38
CA ASP A 606 6.42 11.41 19.51
C ASP A 606 5.64 12.24 20.54
N ARG A 607 4.30 12.14 20.51
CA ARG A 607 3.44 12.76 21.52
C ARG A 607 3.77 12.28 22.93
N ARG A 608 4.04 10.99 23.12
CA ARG A 608 4.36 10.42 24.43
C ARG A 608 5.74 10.86 24.92
N LEU A 609 6.73 10.92 24.02
CA LEU A 609 8.07 11.43 24.30
C LEU A 609 8.05 12.92 24.66
N GLY A 610 7.22 13.73 23.99
CA GLY A 610 7.04 15.15 24.29
C GLY A 610 6.47 15.41 25.69
N THR A 611 5.55 14.56 26.16
CA THR A 611 5.02 14.68 27.54
C THR A 611 6.03 14.27 28.61
N ARG A 612 6.93 13.32 28.33
CA ARG A 612 8.02 12.92 29.28
C ARG A 612 9.01 14.07 29.54
N ASN A 613 9.27 14.90 28.55
CA ASN A 613 10.22 16.02 28.69
C ASN A 613 9.63 17.23 29.43
N GLN A 614 8.31 17.21 29.74
CA GLN A 614 7.62 18.29 30.48
C GLN A 614 7.38 17.92 31.97
N THR A 615 7.59 16.66 32.33
CA THR A 615 7.54 16.15 33.72
C THR A 615 8.96 15.94 34.27
#